data_d07f35b37f7305ad8a158384359c50dc
#
_entry.id   d07f35b37f7305ad8a158384359c50dc
#
_cell.length_a   1.000
_cell.length_b   1.000
_cell.length_c   1.000
_cell.angle_alpha   90.00
_cell.angle_beta   90.00
_cell.angle_gamma   90.00
#
_symmetry.space_group_name_H-M   'P 1'
#
loop_
_entity.id
_entity.type
_entity.pdbx_description
1 polymer ?
#
loop_
_entity_poly.entity_id
_entity_poly.type
_entity_poly.pdbx_seq_one_letter_code
_entity_poly.pdbx_strand_id
1 'polypeptide(L)'
;MQNKVQDGRSLNYTPTAGNVSGGDLIIFDNMVAVAAADIPKGGLGACEAEGVFALPKKAGEALAQGKRVYVDGGDITATAPGGDPVSAGVVWQAADAAAPYVNVKINV
;
A
#
# COMPACT_ATOMS: atom_id res chain seq x y z
N MET A 1 16.23 -22.63 9.46
CA MET A 1 16.72 -22.52 8.06
C MET A 1 17.83 -21.49 8.01
N GLN A 2 18.96 -21.86 7.41
CA GLN A 2 20.17 -21.04 7.49
C GLN A 2 20.23 -19.92 6.44
N ASN A 3 19.39 -19.98 5.42
CA ASN A 3 19.38 -18.97 4.36
C ASN A 3 18.27 -17.93 4.51
N LYS A 4 17.56 -17.92 5.64
CA LYS A 4 16.57 -16.89 5.92
C LYS A 4 17.28 -15.60 6.30
N VAL A 5 17.04 -14.51 5.56
CA VAL A 5 17.67 -13.21 5.78
C VAL A 5 16.86 -12.36 6.75
N GLN A 6 15.53 -12.34 6.59
CA GLN A 6 14.62 -11.58 7.45
C GLN A 6 13.19 -12.10 7.27
N ASP A 7 12.26 -11.61 8.10
CA ASP A 7 10.87 -12.04 8.06
C ASP A 7 10.08 -11.49 6.87
N GLY A 8 10.58 -10.44 6.23
CA GLY A 8 9.91 -9.85 5.08
C GLY A 8 8.75 -8.92 5.45
N ARG A 9 8.68 -8.45 6.70
CA ARG A 9 7.62 -7.54 7.15
C ARG A 9 7.94 -6.09 6.86
N SER A 10 9.19 -5.72 6.94
CA SER A 10 9.62 -4.35 6.69
C SER A 10 10.83 -4.32 5.78
N LEU A 11 10.97 -3.23 5.08
CA LEU A 11 12.10 -2.99 4.20
C LEU A 11 12.55 -1.55 4.32
N ASN A 12 13.81 -1.31 3.97
CA ASN A 12 14.37 0.03 3.99
C ASN A 12 14.08 0.75 2.68
N TYR A 13 13.83 2.06 2.77
CA TYR A 13 13.55 2.89 1.62
C TYR A 13 14.19 4.26 1.78
N THR A 14 14.75 4.77 0.69
CA THR A 14 15.29 6.13 0.63
C THR A 14 14.56 6.88 -0.47
N PRO A 15 13.66 7.83 -0.13
CA PRO A 15 12.95 8.60 -1.14
C PRO A 15 13.90 9.53 -1.88
N THR A 16 13.72 9.62 -3.19
CA THR A 16 14.57 10.45 -4.06
C THR A 16 13.84 11.65 -4.63
N ALA A 17 12.50 11.61 -4.66
CA ALA A 17 11.68 12.66 -5.28
C ALA A 17 11.19 13.72 -4.29
N GLY A 18 11.05 13.36 -3.01
CA GLY A 18 10.53 14.27 -2.00
C GLY A 18 10.40 13.58 -0.66
N ASN A 19 9.93 14.30 0.34
CA ASN A 19 9.69 13.75 1.67
C ASN A 19 8.51 12.79 1.64
N VAL A 20 8.56 11.78 2.51
CA VAL A 20 7.48 10.81 2.70
C VAL A 20 6.93 10.97 4.11
N SER A 21 5.62 10.98 4.24
CA SER A 21 4.96 11.06 5.54
C SER A 21 4.61 9.66 6.04
N GLY A 22 4.62 9.47 7.35
CA GLY A 22 4.20 8.21 7.96
C GLY A 22 2.77 7.86 7.54
N GLY A 23 2.56 6.60 7.13
CA GLY A 23 1.28 6.15 6.59
C GLY A 23 1.15 6.25 5.07
N ASP A 24 2.09 6.90 4.38
CA ASP A 24 2.05 6.99 2.92
C ASP A 24 2.25 5.62 2.28
N LEU A 25 1.50 5.38 1.20
CA LEU A 25 1.64 4.17 0.39
C LEU A 25 2.77 4.37 -0.62
N ILE A 26 3.73 3.46 -0.60
CA ILE A 26 4.88 3.48 -1.50
C ILE A 26 4.78 2.30 -2.46
N ILE A 27 5.04 2.54 -3.74
CA ILE A 27 5.03 1.49 -4.75
C ILE A 27 6.47 1.09 -5.08
N PHE A 28 6.74 -0.21 -4.97
CA PHE A 28 8.02 -0.82 -5.33
C PHE A 28 7.79 -1.78 -6.50
N ASP A 29 7.72 -1.27 -7.71
CA ASP A 29 7.47 -2.07 -8.92
C ASP A 29 6.16 -2.88 -8.79
N ASN A 30 6.22 -4.15 -8.42
CA ASN A 30 5.04 -5.01 -8.35
C ASN A 30 4.47 -5.17 -6.95
N MET A 31 5.00 -4.46 -5.97
CA MET A 31 4.51 -4.55 -4.59
C MET A 31 4.33 -3.16 -4.00
N VAL A 32 3.64 -3.10 -2.88
CA VAL A 32 3.44 -1.86 -2.14
C VAL A 32 4.01 -1.99 -0.73
N ALA A 33 4.21 -0.86 -0.08
CA ALA A 33 4.55 -0.80 1.33
C ALA A 33 3.99 0.48 1.93
N VAL A 34 3.92 0.56 3.25
CA VAL A 34 3.42 1.74 3.96
C VAL A 34 4.54 2.27 4.83
N ALA A 35 4.83 3.55 4.73
CA ALA A 35 5.88 4.18 5.54
C ALA A 35 5.52 4.10 7.01
N ALA A 36 6.44 3.59 7.84
CA ALA A 36 6.21 3.45 9.27
C ALA A 36 6.30 4.79 10.01
N ALA A 37 7.03 5.73 9.44
CA ALA A 37 7.23 7.08 10.00
C ALA A 37 7.62 8.01 8.87
N ASP A 38 7.74 9.31 9.17
CA ASP A 38 8.20 10.30 8.19
C ASP A 38 9.63 9.98 7.74
N ILE A 39 9.87 10.05 6.43
CA ILE A 39 11.20 9.82 5.84
C ILE A 39 11.55 11.03 5.00
N PRO A 40 12.58 11.81 5.40
CA PRO A 40 12.98 12.95 4.60
C PRO A 40 13.65 12.50 3.29
N LYS A 41 13.55 13.31 2.27
CA LYS A 41 14.21 13.07 0.99
C LYS A 41 15.70 12.79 1.23
N GLY A 42 16.20 11.68 0.69
CA GLY A 42 17.58 11.28 0.88
C GLY A 42 17.87 10.57 2.20
N GLY A 43 16.90 10.53 3.12
CA GLY A 43 17.04 9.81 4.37
C GLY A 43 16.69 8.33 4.23
N LEU A 44 17.04 7.55 5.24
CA LEU A 44 16.71 6.13 5.29
C LEU A 44 15.57 5.91 6.28
N GLY A 45 14.53 5.22 5.85
CA GLY A 45 13.43 4.88 6.72
C GLY A 45 12.89 3.48 6.45
N ALA A 46 12.07 2.99 7.37
CA ALA A 46 11.46 1.67 7.26
C ALA A 46 10.04 1.79 6.70
N CYS A 47 9.69 0.84 5.83
CA CYS A 47 8.33 0.70 5.29
C CYS A 47 7.82 -0.69 5.62
N GLU A 48 6.55 -0.78 6.01
CA GLU A 48 5.90 -2.04 6.31
C GLU A 48 5.41 -2.69 5.02
N ALA A 49 5.81 -3.93 4.77
CA ALA A 49 5.46 -4.68 3.56
C ALA A 49 4.34 -5.69 3.78
N GLU A 50 3.89 -5.89 5.01
CA GLU A 50 2.74 -6.74 5.31
C GLU A 50 1.93 -6.16 6.47
N GLY A 51 0.66 -6.48 6.52
CA GLY A 51 -0.26 -6.01 7.52
C GLY A 51 -1.53 -5.45 6.91
N VAL A 52 -2.43 -4.98 7.75
CA VAL A 52 -3.68 -4.35 7.35
C VAL A 52 -3.57 -2.87 7.62
N PHE A 53 -3.79 -2.04 6.60
CA PHE A 53 -3.67 -0.59 6.69
C PHE A 53 -4.90 0.10 6.13
N ALA A 54 -5.27 1.24 6.72
CA ALA A 54 -6.31 2.11 6.19
C ALA A 54 -5.68 2.97 5.09
N LEU A 55 -6.10 2.74 3.86
CA LEU A 55 -5.54 3.43 2.68
C LEU A 55 -6.60 4.27 1.99
N PRO A 56 -6.21 5.38 1.33
CA PRO A 56 -7.16 6.21 0.60
C PRO A 56 -7.90 5.40 -0.46
N LYS A 57 -9.23 5.54 -0.51
CA LYS A 57 -10.08 4.84 -1.44
C LYS A 57 -10.55 5.77 -2.55
N LYS A 58 -10.65 5.26 -3.77
CA LYS A 58 -11.20 6.02 -4.90
C LYS A 58 -12.66 6.37 -4.59
N ALA A 59 -13.02 7.63 -4.81
CA ALA A 59 -14.36 8.14 -4.51
C ALA A 59 -15.43 7.43 -5.36
N GLY A 60 -16.58 7.16 -4.75
CA GLY A 60 -17.73 6.58 -5.43
C GLY A 60 -17.68 5.07 -5.64
N GLU A 61 -16.68 4.41 -5.12
CA GLU A 61 -16.48 2.97 -5.32
C GLU A 61 -16.70 2.22 -4.01
N ALA A 62 -17.68 1.30 -3.99
CA ALA A 62 -17.89 0.41 -2.85
C ALA A 62 -17.01 -0.81 -3.02
N LEU A 63 -16.34 -1.22 -1.94
CA LEU A 63 -15.39 -2.33 -1.96
C LEU A 63 -15.85 -3.42 -0.99
N ALA A 64 -16.05 -4.62 -1.52
CA ALA A 64 -16.46 -5.78 -0.72
C ALA A 64 -15.26 -6.43 -0.03
N GLN A 65 -15.52 -7.04 1.11
CA GLN A 65 -14.51 -7.81 1.84
C GLN A 65 -13.94 -8.92 0.95
N GLY A 66 -12.61 -9.04 0.94
CA GLY A 66 -11.92 -10.06 0.14
C GLY A 66 -11.67 -9.66 -1.31
N LYS A 67 -12.13 -8.51 -1.75
CA LYS A 67 -11.95 -8.04 -3.14
C LYS A 67 -10.49 -7.69 -3.39
N ARG A 68 -9.95 -8.15 -4.53
CA ARG A 68 -8.63 -7.73 -5.01
C ARG A 68 -8.67 -6.26 -5.38
N VAL A 69 -7.69 -5.49 -4.90
CA VAL A 69 -7.61 -4.05 -5.18
C VAL A 69 -6.25 -3.66 -5.73
N TYR A 70 -6.22 -2.53 -6.40
CA TYR A 70 -5.07 -1.99 -7.12
C TYR A 70 -4.83 -0.55 -6.71
N VAL A 71 -3.64 -0.04 -7.04
CA VAL A 71 -3.31 1.38 -6.81
C VAL A 71 -3.52 2.15 -8.12
N ASP A 72 -4.27 3.23 -8.04
CA ASP A 72 -4.50 4.14 -9.17
C ASP A 72 -4.35 5.59 -8.68
N GLY A 73 -3.26 6.23 -9.07
CA GLY A 73 -2.98 7.61 -8.65
C GLY A 73 -2.85 7.79 -7.14
N GLY A 74 -2.45 6.74 -6.42
CA GLY A 74 -2.33 6.76 -4.97
C GLY A 74 -3.58 6.30 -4.23
N ASP A 75 -4.69 6.07 -4.94
CA ASP A 75 -5.95 5.60 -4.36
C ASP A 75 -6.16 4.12 -4.62
N ILE A 76 -6.90 3.48 -3.74
CA ILE A 76 -7.25 2.07 -3.85
C ILE A 76 -8.52 1.92 -4.67
N THR A 77 -8.50 1.03 -5.66
CA THR A 77 -9.62 0.76 -6.56
C THR A 77 -9.72 -0.73 -6.88
N ALA A 78 -10.94 -1.21 -7.11
CA ALA A 78 -11.18 -2.59 -7.57
C ALA A 78 -10.98 -2.74 -9.08
N THR A 79 -10.89 -1.63 -9.81
CA THR A 79 -10.72 -1.63 -11.26
C THR A 79 -9.23 -1.49 -11.57
N ALA A 80 -8.64 -2.53 -12.19
CA ALA A 80 -7.22 -2.48 -12.57
C ALA A 80 -7.01 -1.36 -13.59
N PRO A 81 -6.10 -0.40 -13.31
CA PRO A 81 -5.78 0.63 -14.29
C PRO A 81 -5.09 0.02 -15.52
N GLY A 82 -5.17 0.73 -16.64
CA GLY A 82 -4.51 0.29 -17.87
C GLY A 82 -3.00 0.22 -17.72
N GLY A 83 -2.35 -0.54 -18.58
CA GLY A 83 -0.91 -0.74 -18.54
C GLY A 83 -0.50 -1.84 -17.56
N ASP A 84 0.43 -1.53 -16.66
CA ASP A 84 0.94 -2.48 -15.67
C ASP A 84 0.36 -2.16 -14.29
N PRO A 85 -0.84 -2.67 -13.96
CA PRO A 85 -1.44 -2.36 -12.66
C PRO A 85 -0.65 -2.98 -11.52
N VAL A 86 -0.54 -2.22 -10.43
CA VAL A 86 0.11 -2.70 -9.20
C VAL A 86 -0.98 -3.14 -8.24
N SER A 87 -0.98 -4.43 -7.89
CA SER A 87 -1.91 -4.97 -6.89
C SER A 87 -1.51 -4.47 -5.51
N ALA A 88 -2.47 -3.86 -4.79
CA ALA A 88 -2.24 -3.43 -3.42
C ALA A 88 -2.46 -4.57 -2.42
N GLY A 89 -3.35 -5.50 -2.74
CA GLY A 89 -3.71 -6.60 -1.87
C GLY A 89 -5.19 -6.91 -1.94
N VAL A 90 -5.79 -7.26 -0.81
CA VAL A 90 -7.23 -7.56 -0.74
C VAL A 90 -7.89 -6.71 0.34
N VAL A 91 -9.16 -6.39 0.15
CA VAL A 91 -9.96 -5.65 1.11
C VAL A 91 -10.15 -6.51 2.37
N TRP A 92 -9.75 -5.98 3.50
CA TRP A 92 -9.88 -6.67 4.79
C TRP A 92 -11.27 -6.47 5.39
N GLN A 93 -11.81 -5.28 5.24
CA GLN A 93 -13.14 -4.93 5.73
C GLN A 93 -13.85 -4.11 4.66
N ALA A 94 -15.09 -4.45 4.35
CA ALA A 94 -15.88 -3.77 3.32
C ALA A 94 -15.96 -2.26 3.59
N ALA A 95 -15.94 -1.46 2.53
CA ALA A 95 -16.06 -0.01 2.59
C ALA A 95 -17.17 0.46 1.66
N ASP A 96 -17.97 1.44 2.14
CA ASP A 96 -19.04 2.05 1.35
C ASP A 96 -18.47 2.95 0.25
N ALA A 97 -19.29 3.23 -0.76
CA ALA A 97 -18.90 4.14 -1.84
C ALA A 97 -18.47 5.53 -1.33
N ALA A 98 -19.08 6.01 -0.25
CA ALA A 98 -18.79 7.32 0.32
C ALA A 98 -17.60 7.31 1.30
N ALA A 99 -17.08 6.15 1.68
CA ALA A 99 -15.98 6.06 2.63
C ALA A 99 -14.69 6.60 2.01
N PRO A 100 -13.93 7.45 2.72
CA PRO A 100 -12.66 7.99 2.17
C PRO A 100 -11.50 7.00 2.25
N TYR A 101 -11.60 5.99 3.10
CA TYR A 101 -10.54 5.00 3.33
C TYR A 101 -11.10 3.59 3.30
N VAL A 102 -10.23 2.62 3.06
CA VAL A 102 -10.55 1.20 3.12
C VAL A 102 -9.40 0.46 3.79
N ASN A 103 -9.73 -0.53 4.61
CA ASN A 103 -8.71 -1.38 5.23
C ASN A 103 -8.29 -2.47 4.24
N VAL A 104 -7.00 -2.50 3.95
CA VAL A 104 -6.42 -3.42 2.95
C VAL A 104 -5.31 -4.23 3.61
N LYS A 105 -5.35 -5.54 3.42
CA LYS A 105 -4.21 -6.38 3.73
C LYS A 105 -3.29 -6.35 2.52
N ILE A 106 -2.13 -5.71 2.65
CA ILE A 106 -1.27 -5.43 1.52
C ILE A 106 -0.45 -6.64 1.10
N ASN A 107 -0.10 -6.70 -0.19
CA ASN A 107 0.79 -7.71 -0.78
C ASN A 107 0.30 -9.16 -0.65
N VAL A 108 -0.98 -9.36 -0.72
CA VAL A 108 -1.57 -10.71 -0.66
C VAL A 108 -1.95 -11.20 -2.04
#